data_2ae46a5128e6ebd80ba6b5b471db24c8
#
_entry.id   2ae46a5128e6ebd80ba6b5b471db24c8
#
_cell.length_a   1.000
_cell.length_b   1.000
_cell.length_c   1.000
_cell.angle_alpha   90.00
_cell.angle_beta   90.00
_cell.angle_gamma   90.00
#
_symmetry.space_group_name_H-M   'P 1'
#
loop_
_entity.id
_entity.type
_entity.pdbx_description
1 polymer ?
#
loop_
_entity_poly.entity_id
_entity_poly.type
_entity_poly.pdbx_seq_one_letter_code
_entity_poly.pdbx_strand_id
1 'polypeptide(L)'
;MGWYYGLAIVATLLVPNIVYASKNKEGFVNLYQNKVVLCLEQVGRFGCFLLMIFNIPHLYGEFWFENGLTVYLICNGVLLALYLLGWFICSKLSVFKATVLSVLPSLIFLFSGITILSYPLLAAAVIFTGCHITVSVKNAYMQKNESKDKTVR
;
A
#
# COMPACT_ATOMS: atom_id res chain seq x y z
N MET A 1 -19.47 7.10 -7.54
CA MET A 1 -19.09 6.29 -6.33
C MET A 1 -19.04 7.22 -5.12
N GLY A 2 -19.53 6.79 -3.97
CA GLY A 2 -19.45 7.63 -2.75
C GLY A 2 -18.00 7.74 -2.24
N TRP A 3 -17.53 8.95 -1.97
CA TRP A 3 -16.20 9.24 -1.41
C TRP A 3 -15.87 8.45 -0.13
N TYR A 4 -16.89 8.08 0.63
CA TYR A 4 -16.76 7.33 1.90
C TYR A 4 -16.21 5.91 1.72
N TYR A 5 -16.43 5.25 0.58
CA TYR A 5 -15.85 3.92 0.35
C TYR A 5 -14.32 4.00 0.20
N GLY A 6 -13.83 4.95 -0.59
CA GLY A 6 -12.39 5.17 -0.73
C GLY A 6 -11.74 5.58 0.58
N LEU A 7 -12.39 6.49 1.33
CA LEU A 7 -11.92 6.90 2.65
C LEU A 7 -11.84 5.70 3.63
N ALA A 8 -12.87 4.84 3.66
CA ALA A 8 -12.88 3.66 4.54
C ALA A 8 -11.73 2.69 4.20
N ILE A 9 -11.47 2.44 2.92
CA ILE A 9 -10.36 1.58 2.46
C ILE A 9 -9.02 2.17 2.89
N VAL A 10 -8.77 3.47 2.59
CA VAL A 10 -7.52 4.15 2.93
C VAL A 10 -7.31 4.22 4.45
N ALA A 11 -8.36 4.55 5.21
CA ALA A 11 -8.28 4.56 6.68
C ALA A 11 -7.91 3.18 7.24
N THR A 12 -8.53 2.12 6.74
CA THR A 12 -8.24 0.74 7.15
C THR A 12 -6.81 0.33 6.83
N LEU A 13 -6.26 0.77 5.69
CA LEU A 13 -4.85 0.54 5.34
C LEU A 13 -3.88 1.30 6.26
N LEU A 14 -4.23 2.51 6.69
CA LEU A 14 -3.35 3.37 7.49
C LEU A 14 -3.27 2.94 8.96
N VAL A 15 -4.38 2.47 9.55
CA VAL A 15 -4.46 2.13 10.98
C VAL A 15 -3.35 1.16 11.43
N PRO A 16 -3.14 -0.02 10.81
CA PRO A 16 -2.07 -0.92 11.24
C PRO A 16 -0.68 -0.31 11.10
N ASN A 17 -0.44 0.49 10.04
CA ASN A 17 0.84 1.16 9.81
C ASN A 17 1.13 2.18 10.92
N ILE A 18 0.15 3.01 11.29
CA ILE A 18 0.29 4.01 12.36
C ILE A 18 0.50 3.32 13.71
N VAL A 19 -0.29 2.29 14.02
CA VAL A 19 -0.16 1.53 15.27
C VAL A 19 1.21 0.86 15.37
N TYR A 20 1.70 0.27 14.28
CA TYR A 20 3.02 -0.35 14.27
C TYR A 20 4.13 0.69 14.40
N ALA A 21 4.07 1.80 13.68
CA ALA A 21 5.05 2.88 13.75
C ALA A 21 5.13 3.49 15.17
N SER A 22 3.99 3.65 15.84
CA SER A 22 3.94 4.18 17.21
C SER A 22 4.56 3.25 18.25
N LYS A 23 4.44 1.92 18.05
CA LYS A 23 4.95 0.91 18.97
C LYS A 23 6.41 0.51 18.72
N ASN A 24 6.89 0.63 17.49
CA ASN A 24 8.21 0.13 17.07
C ASN A 24 9.03 1.24 16.42
N LYS A 25 9.42 2.25 17.19
CA LYS A 25 10.20 3.39 16.70
C LYS A 25 11.53 2.99 16.03
N GLU A 26 12.19 1.94 16.52
CA GLU A 26 13.45 1.42 15.96
C GLU A 26 13.25 0.54 14.71
N GLY A 27 12.10 -0.09 14.57
CA GLY A 27 11.79 -0.99 13.44
C GLY A 27 11.48 -0.27 12.12
N PHE A 28 11.39 1.07 12.13
CA PHE A 28 11.12 1.91 10.96
C PHE A 28 12.34 2.66 10.44
N VAL A 29 13.54 2.22 10.80
CA VAL A 29 14.77 2.80 10.22
C VAL A 29 14.81 2.46 8.74
N ASN A 30 14.71 3.49 7.91
CA ASN A 30 14.82 3.34 6.46
C ASN A 30 16.31 3.30 6.07
N LEU A 31 16.80 2.12 5.78
CA LEU A 31 18.18 1.90 5.32
C LEU A 31 18.36 2.17 3.82
N TYR A 32 17.25 2.22 3.08
CA TYR A 32 17.29 2.48 1.64
C TYR A 32 17.47 3.97 1.36
N GLN A 33 18.56 4.33 0.71
CA GLN A 33 19.01 5.73 0.60
C GLN A 33 18.71 6.42 -0.73
N ASN A 34 18.06 5.75 -1.69
CA ASN A 34 17.76 6.38 -2.97
C ASN A 34 16.61 7.39 -2.83
N LYS A 35 16.98 8.67 -2.73
CA LYS A 35 16.05 9.79 -2.51
C LYS A 35 14.99 9.91 -3.61
N VAL A 36 15.33 9.60 -4.87
CA VAL A 36 14.40 9.70 -6.00
C VAL A 36 13.28 8.67 -5.85
N VAL A 37 13.64 7.41 -5.57
CA VAL A 37 12.65 6.33 -5.39
C VAL A 37 11.79 6.59 -4.15
N LEU A 38 12.37 7.08 -3.06
CA LEU A 38 11.63 7.45 -1.85
C LEU A 38 10.66 8.62 -2.12
N CYS A 39 11.08 9.62 -2.89
CA CYS A 39 10.20 10.73 -3.26
C CYS A 39 9.05 10.26 -4.14
N LEU A 40 9.32 9.46 -5.17
CA LEU A 40 8.29 8.89 -6.05
C LEU A 40 7.32 7.98 -5.30
N GLU A 41 7.82 7.20 -4.34
CA GLU A 41 6.95 6.39 -3.47
C GLU A 41 5.97 7.27 -2.69
N GLN A 42 6.44 8.38 -2.10
CA GLN A 42 5.56 9.28 -1.34
C GLN A 42 4.55 9.99 -2.26
N VAL A 43 5.00 10.49 -3.41
CA VAL A 43 4.10 11.11 -4.41
C VAL A 43 3.04 10.11 -4.87
N GLY A 44 3.42 8.90 -5.21
CA GLY A 44 2.49 7.84 -5.59
C GLY A 44 1.51 7.48 -4.47
N ARG A 45 2.01 7.37 -3.23
CA ARG A 45 1.21 7.05 -2.03
C ARG A 45 0.13 8.11 -1.77
N PHE A 46 0.53 9.37 -1.65
CA PHE A 46 -0.41 10.47 -1.43
C PHE A 46 -1.35 10.65 -2.63
N GLY A 47 -0.86 10.47 -3.85
CA GLY A 47 -1.69 10.45 -5.05
C GLY A 47 -2.79 9.39 -4.97
N CYS A 48 -2.45 8.16 -4.62
CA CYS A 48 -3.43 7.09 -4.43
C CYS A 48 -4.45 7.42 -3.34
N PHE A 49 -4.01 7.93 -2.19
CA PHE A 49 -4.91 8.29 -1.09
C PHE A 49 -5.89 9.38 -1.49
N LEU A 50 -5.38 10.48 -2.02
CA LEU A 50 -6.20 11.62 -2.43
C LEU A 50 -7.20 11.23 -3.53
N LEU A 51 -6.72 10.50 -4.56
CA LEU A 51 -7.56 10.10 -5.68
C LEU A 51 -8.58 9.01 -5.32
N MET A 52 -8.34 8.19 -4.30
CA MET A 52 -9.36 7.27 -3.79
C MET A 52 -10.41 7.96 -2.91
N ILE A 53 -10.02 8.98 -2.14
CA ILE A 53 -10.93 9.69 -1.24
C ILE A 53 -11.75 10.72 -2.01
N PHE A 54 -11.08 11.54 -2.81
CA PHE A 54 -11.74 12.64 -3.55
C PHE A 54 -12.14 12.17 -4.93
N ASN A 55 -13.44 11.99 -5.11
CA ASN A 55 -14.02 11.69 -6.41
C ASN A 55 -14.12 13.01 -7.23
N ILE A 56 -13.08 13.31 -8.01
CA ILE A 56 -13.05 14.53 -8.83
C ILE A 56 -13.92 14.31 -10.07
N PRO A 57 -15.02 15.07 -10.23
CA PRO A 57 -15.87 14.97 -11.43
C PRO A 57 -15.02 15.06 -12.71
N HIS A 58 -15.37 14.31 -13.74
CA HIS A 58 -14.69 14.21 -15.05
C HIS A 58 -13.33 13.48 -15.07
N LEU A 59 -12.73 13.13 -13.92
CA LEU A 59 -11.50 12.31 -13.88
C LEU A 59 -11.78 10.83 -13.58
N TYR A 60 -13.02 10.52 -13.23
CA TYR A 60 -13.47 9.15 -12.98
C TYR A 60 -14.47 8.75 -14.05
N GLY A 61 -14.27 7.58 -14.63
CA GLY A 61 -15.30 6.85 -15.31
C GLY A 61 -16.35 6.33 -14.32
N GLU A 62 -17.47 5.90 -14.82
CA GLU A 62 -18.37 5.03 -14.07
C GLU A 62 -17.84 3.61 -14.11
N PHE A 63 -18.37 2.73 -13.27
CA PHE A 63 -18.05 1.32 -13.40
C PHE A 63 -18.40 0.85 -14.82
N TRP A 64 -17.41 0.32 -15.52
CA TRP A 64 -17.55 -0.07 -16.94
C TRP A 64 -18.26 -1.41 -17.15
N PHE A 65 -18.74 -2.05 -16.07
CA PHE A 65 -19.48 -3.30 -16.11
C PHE A 65 -20.60 -3.31 -15.05
N GLU A 66 -21.60 -4.16 -15.31
CA GLU A 66 -22.72 -4.36 -14.39
C GLU A 66 -22.22 -4.89 -13.04
N ASN A 67 -22.84 -4.45 -11.95
CA ASN A 67 -22.44 -4.77 -10.58
C ASN A 67 -21.01 -4.33 -10.19
N GLY A 68 -20.41 -3.38 -10.91
CA GLY A 68 -19.06 -2.90 -10.65
C GLY A 68 -18.81 -2.46 -9.20
N LEU A 69 -19.78 -1.81 -8.56
CA LEU A 69 -19.67 -1.45 -7.15
C LEU A 69 -19.57 -2.68 -6.24
N THR A 70 -20.36 -3.71 -6.48
CA THR A 70 -20.34 -4.95 -5.69
C THR A 70 -19.00 -5.66 -5.84
N VAL A 71 -18.50 -5.78 -7.06
CA VAL A 71 -17.18 -6.37 -7.32
C VAL A 71 -16.07 -5.54 -6.67
N TYR A 72 -16.14 -4.21 -6.79
CA TYR A 72 -15.20 -3.29 -6.15
C TYR A 72 -15.13 -3.51 -4.63
N LEU A 73 -16.28 -3.57 -3.97
CA LEU A 73 -16.35 -3.73 -2.51
C LEU A 73 -15.89 -5.13 -2.05
N ILE A 74 -16.30 -6.18 -2.74
CA ILE A 74 -15.92 -7.56 -2.39
C ILE A 74 -14.41 -7.75 -2.58
N CYS A 75 -13.86 -7.40 -3.72
CA CYS A 75 -12.43 -7.59 -3.99
C CYS A 75 -11.55 -6.74 -3.07
N ASN A 76 -11.87 -5.45 -2.89
CA ASN A 76 -11.12 -4.63 -1.93
C ASN A 76 -11.30 -5.11 -0.49
N GLY A 77 -12.49 -5.59 -0.11
CA GLY A 77 -12.74 -6.19 1.21
C GLY A 77 -11.88 -7.44 1.46
N VAL A 78 -11.78 -8.33 0.47
CA VAL A 78 -10.90 -9.51 0.56
C VAL A 78 -9.43 -9.10 0.66
N LEU A 79 -8.97 -8.17 -0.19
CA LEU A 79 -7.58 -7.70 -0.16
C LEU A 79 -7.24 -7.01 1.17
N LEU A 80 -8.17 -6.21 1.73
CA LEU A 80 -8.01 -5.61 3.05
C LEU A 80 -7.95 -6.66 4.17
N ALA A 81 -8.82 -7.68 4.11
CA ALA A 81 -8.79 -8.77 5.08
C ALA A 81 -7.46 -9.51 5.04
N LEU A 82 -6.95 -9.82 3.85
CA LEU A 82 -5.63 -10.45 3.68
C LEU A 82 -4.49 -9.53 4.19
N TYR A 83 -4.59 -8.23 3.97
CA TYR A 83 -3.63 -7.26 4.49
C TYR A 83 -3.61 -7.23 6.02
N LEU A 84 -4.78 -7.16 6.65
CA LEU A 84 -4.90 -7.19 8.11
C LEU A 84 -4.41 -8.53 8.68
N LEU A 85 -4.76 -9.66 8.05
CA LEU A 85 -4.23 -10.98 8.43
C LEU A 85 -2.70 -11.04 8.32
N GLY A 86 -2.12 -10.44 7.28
CA GLY A 86 -0.67 -10.33 7.14
C GLY A 86 0.01 -9.61 8.31
N TRP A 87 -0.64 -8.60 8.89
CA TRP A 87 -0.17 -7.93 10.09
C TRP A 87 -0.21 -8.82 11.33
N PHE A 88 -1.25 -9.65 11.50
CA PHE A 88 -1.40 -10.52 12.65
C PHE A 88 -0.52 -11.78 12.57
N ILE A 89 -0.50 -12.45 11.41
CA ILE A 89 0.22 -13.72 11.25
C ILE A 89 1.73 -13.52 11.26
N CYS A 90 2.22 -12.46 10.60
CA CYS A 90 3.64 -12.18 10.50
C CYS A 90 4.11 -11.31 11.68
N SER A 91 4.28 -11.90 12.87
CA SER A 91 4.71 -11.17 14.07
C SER A 91 6.14 -10.63 13.97
N LYS A 92 7.05 -11.37 13.34
CA LYS A 92 8.48 -10.99 13.19
C LYS A 92 8.71 -10.24 11.87
N LEU A 93 9.58 -9.22 11.91
CA LEU A 93 10.03 -8.52 10.72
C LEU A 93 10.79 -9.50 9.83
N SER A 94 10.27 -9.76 8.64
CA SER A 94 10.86 -10.66 7.65
C SER A 94 10.69 -10.10 6.25
N VAL A 95 11.56 -10.52 5.32
CA VAL A 95 11.43 -10.14 3.91
C VAL A 95 10.06 -10.55 3.36
N PHE A 96 9.56 -11.72 3.76
CA PHE A 96 8.23 -12.20 3.36
C PHE A 96 7.13 -11.25 3.84
N LYS A 97 7.15 -10.84 5.12
CA LYS A 97 6.20 -9.86 5.67
C LYS A 97 6.25 -8.55 4.89
N ALA A 98 7.44 -8.00 4.67
CA ALA A 98 7.62 -6.76 3.95
C ALA A 98 7.06 -6.84 2.52
N THR A 99 7.29 -7.98 1.83
CA THR A 99 6.76 -8.22 0.49
C THR A 99 5.23 -8.28 0.49
N VAL A 100 4.63 -9.11 1.34
CA VAL A 100 3.17 -9.26 1.41
C VAL A 100 2.49 -7.93 1.74
N LEU A 101 2.99 -7.23 2.77
CA LEU A 101 2.41 -5.96 3.22
C LEU A 101 2.66 -4.79 2.24
N SER A 102 3.57 -4.92 1.29
CA SER A 102 3.75 -3.92 0.22
C SER A 102 2.95 -4.26 -1.05
N VAL A 103 2.79 -5.54 -1.37
CA VAL A 103 2.04 -5.98 -2.55
C VAL A 103 0.53 -5.77 -2.37
N LEU A 104 -0.03 -6.10 -1.21
CA LEU A 104 -1.48 -6.01 -0.99
C LEU A 104 -2.05 -4.59 -1.14
N PRO A 105 -1.49 -3.53 -0.52
CA PRO A 105 -1.95 -2.16 -0.77
C PRO A 105 -1.79 -1.74 -2.24
N SER A 106 -0.71 -2.19 -2.89
CA SER A 106 -0.48 -1.92 -4.31
C SER A 106 -1.58 -2.51 -5.19
N LEU A 107 -1.99 -3.74 -4.91
CA LEU A 107 -3.10 -4.39 -5.60
C LEU A 107 -4.44 -3.68 -5.36
N ILE A 108 -4.70 -3.20 -4.14
CA ILE A 108 -5.90 -2.43 -3.81
C ILE A 108 -6.00 -1.17 -4.67
N PHE A 109 -4.91 -0.40 -4.80
CA PHE A 109 -4.93 0.83 -5.59
C PHE A 109 -5.02 0.56 -7.10
N LEU A 110 -4.27 -0.42 -7.61
CA LEU A 110 -4.33 -0.82 -9.02
C LEU A 110 -5.73 -1.33 -9.39
N PHE A 111 -6.28 -2.25 -8.60
CA PHE A 111 -7.61 -2.79 -8.82
C PHE A 111 -8.68 -1.70 -8.74
N SER A 112 -8.58 -0.80 -7.78
CA SER A 112 -9.50 0.34 -7.65
C SER A 112 -9.42 1.24 -8.87
N GLY A 113 -8.22 1.60 -9.35
CA GLY A 113 -8.03 2.44 -10.52
C GLY A 113 -8.61 1.82 -11.79
N ILE A 114 -8.44 0.50 -11.97
CA ILE A 114 -9.00 -0.24 -13.12
C ILE A 114 -10.53 -0.30 -13.03
N THR A 115 -11.08 -0.64 -11.86
CA THR A 115 -12.52 -0.89 -11.69
C THR A 115 -13.36 0.38 -11.88
N ILE A 116 -12.84 1.54 -11.44
CA ILE A 116 -13.53 2.83 -11.58
C ILE A 116 -13.05 3.64 -12.80
N LEU A 117 -12.23 3.05 -13.68
CA LEU A 117 -11.62 3.71 -14.85
C LEU A 117 -10.97 5.06 -14.52
N SER A 118 -10.30 5.14 -13.38
CA SER A 118 -9.58 6.35 -12.98
C SER A 118 -8.14 6.31 -13.48
N TYR A 119 -7.88 6.91 -14.63
CA TYR A 119 -6.53 6.99 -15.19
C TYR A 119 -5.52 7.68 -14.26
N PRO A 120 -5.86 8.78 -13.56
CA PRO A 120 -4.94 9.40 -12.61
C PRO A 120 -4.59 8.47 -11.44
N LEU A 121 -5.61 7.78 -10.88
CA LEU A 121 -5.39 6.80 -9.82
C LEU A 121 -4.52 5.64 -10.31
N LEU A 122 -4.75 5.15 -11.51
CA LEU A 122 -3.97 4.07 -12.10
C LEU A 122 -2.51 4.48 -12.30
N ALA A 123 -2.25 5.70 -12.81
CA ALA A 123 -0.90 6.22 -12.95
C ALA A 123 -0.18 6.35 -11.59
N ALA A 124 -0.86 6.93 -10.59
CA ALA A 124 -0.33 7.03 -9.24
C ALA A 124 -0.06 5.64 -8.63
N ALA A 125 -0.95 4.67 -8.83
CA ALA A 125 -0.83 3.31 -8.34
C ALA A 125 0.33 2.55 -8.97
N VAL A 126 0.60 2.73 -10.26
CA VAL A 126 1.75 2.12 -10.95
C VAL A 126 3.07 2.66 -10.36
N ILE A 127 3.19 3.98 -10.20
CA ILE A 127 4.37 4.61 -9.58
C ILE A 127 4.54 4.11 -8.14
N PHE A 128 3.47 4.15 -7.35
CA PHE A 128 3.47 3.67 -5.98
C PHE A 128 3.91 2.21 -5.89
N THR A 129 3.32 1.33 -6.69
CA THR A 129 3.61 -0.11 -6.69
C THR A 129 5.08 -0.40 -6.91
N GLY A 130 5.67 0.16 -7.98
CA GLY A 130 7.07 -0.05 -8.32
C GLY A 130 8.02 0.44 -7.22
N CYS A 131 7.79 1.65 -6.72
CA CYS A 131 8.63 2.24 -5.68
C CYS A 131 8.42 1.58 -4.31
N HIS A 132 7.17 1.38 -3.90
CA HIS A 132 6.82 0.84 -2.59
C HIS A 132 7.33 -0.58 -2.36
N ILE A 133 7.14 -1.47 -3.34
CA ILE A 133 7.66 -2.85 -3.27
C ILE A 133 9.19 -2.82 -3.23
N THR A 134 9.83 -2.02 -4.07
CA THR A 134 11.29 -1.90 -4.11
C THR A 134 11.85 -1.43 -2.77
N VAL A 135 11.31 -0.36 -2.20
CA VAL A 135 11.74 0.20 -0.91
C VAL A 135 11.53 -0.82 0.21
N SER A 136 10.34 -1.41 0.30
CA SER A 136 10.00 -2.36 1.36
C SER A 136 10.88 -3.60 1.35
N VAL A 137 11.07 -4.21 0.18
CA VAL A 137 11.86 -5.43 0.03
C VAL A 137 13.34 -5.16 0.29
N LYS A 138 13.91 -4.08 -0.30
CA LYS A 138 15.31 -3.73 -0.08
C LYS A 138 15.61 -3.38 1.37
N ASN A 139 14.73 -2.62 2.03
CA ASN A 139 14.86 -2.35 3.46
C ASN A 139 14.89 -3.63 4.30
N ALA A 140 13.97 -4.56 4.05
CA ALA A 140 13.91 -5.82 4.78
C ALA A 140 15.18 -6.68 4.58
N TYR A 141 15.76 -6.69 3.38
CA TYR A 141 17.03 -7.37 3.12
C TYR A 141 18.20 -6.70 3.85
N MET A 142 18.29 -5.38 3.84
CA MET A 142 19.35 -4.64 4.53
C MET A 142 19.29 -4.86 6.04
N GLN A 143 18.12 -4.76 6.65
CA GLN A 143 17.91 -5.04 8.08
C GLN A 143 18.26 -6.48 8.46
N LYS A 144 17.94 -7.46 7.60
CA LYS A 144 18.30 -8.86 7.81
C LYS A 144 19.81 -9.07 7.82
N ASN A 145 20.55 -8.37 6.96
CA ASN A 145 22.01 -8.48 6.88
C ASN A 145 22.68 -7.83 8.09
N GLU A 146 22.23 -6.63 8.50
CA GLU A 146 22.75 -5.97 9.71
C GLU A 146 22.54 -6.82 10.98
N SER A 147 21.39 -7.49 11.07
CA SER A 147 21.12 -8.38 12.24
C SER A 147 22.05 -9.58 12.26
N LYS A 148 22.45 -10.12 11.12
CA LYS A 148 23.43 -11.23 11.05
C LYS A 148 24.84 -10.78 11.47
N ASP A 149 25.28 -9.59 11.01
CA ASP A 149 26.61 -9.08 11.36
C ASP A 149 26.76 -8.81 12.87
N LYS A 150 25.66 -8.37 13.51
CA LYS A 150 25.63 -8.17 14.98
C LYS A 150 25.67 -9.48 15.80
N THR A 151 25.27 -10.60 15.20
CA THR A 151 25.27 -11.92 15.87
C THR A 151 26.61 -12.65 15.76
N VAL A 152 27.46 -12.24 14.80
CA VAL A 152 28.78 -12.85 14.52
C VAL A 152 29.92 -12.14 15.28
N ARG A 153 29.65 -10.97 15.84
CA ARG A 153 30.58 -10.21 16.72
C ARG A 153 30.30 -10.45 18.18
#